data_f10bb9d34b72eee670f3de4153fa094b
#
_entry.id   f10bb9d34b72eee670f3de4153fa094b
#
_cell.length_a   1.000
_cell.length_b   1.000
_cell.length_c   1.000
_cell.angle_alpha   90.00
_cell.angle_beta   90.00
_cell.angle_gamma   90.00
#
_symmetry.space_group_name_H-M   'P 1'
#
loop_
_entity.id
_entity.type
_entity.pdbx_description
1 polymer ?
#
loop_
_entity_poly.entity_id
_entity_poly.type
_entity_poly.pdbx_seq_one_letter_code
_entity_poly.pdbx_strand_id
1 'polypeptide(L)' 'MFITLSKGDSLNRIVNQFICENEEDLQEIPQNERIFGSMAYIINNQALYIVNSKGEWKVV' A
#
# COMPACT_ATOMS: atom_id res chain seq x y z
N MET A 1 -7.43 -2.57 9.77
CA MET A 1 -8.11 -1.41 9.13
C MET A 1 -7.10 -0.64 8.32
N PHE A 2 -7.48 -0.23 7.13
CA PHE A 2 -6.61 0.61 6.30
C PHE A 2 -7.40 1.77 5.73
N ILE A 3 -6.68 2.84 5.38
CA ILE A 3 -7.27 4.02 4.76
C ILE A 3 -6.47 4.33 3.51
N THR A 4 -7.16 4.64 2.43
CA THR A 4 -6.51 5.07 1.19
C THR A 4 -6.23 6.56 1.28
N LEU A 5 -4.94 6.93 1.31
CA LEU A 5 -4.55 8.33 1.36
C LEU A 5 -4.61 8.98 -0.01
N SER A 6 -4.17 8.25 -1.02
CA SER A 6 -4.07 8.79 -2.36
C SER A 6 -4.21 7.66 -3.34
N LYS A 7 -5.05 7.85 -4.36
CA LYS A 7 -5.19 6.89 -5.43
C LYS A 7 -4.47 7.40 -6.66
N GLY A 8 -3.82 6.48 -7.35
CA GLY A 8 -3.24 6.80 -8.63
C GLY A 8 -4.32 7.07 -9.65
N ASP A 9 -4.00 7.86 -10.66
CA ASP A 9 -4.89 8.06 -11.79
C ASP A 9 -4.13 7.77 -13.08
N SER A 10 -4.87 7.63 -14.17
CA SER A 10 -4.28 7.21 -15.42
C SER A 10 -3.42 8.27 -16.09
N LEU A 11 -3.47 9.51 -15.61
CA LEU A 11 -2.76 10.60 -16.25
C LEU A 11 -1.45 10.92 -15.55
N ASN A 12 -1.48 11.02 -14.22
CA ASN A 12 -0.35 11.55 -13.48
C ASN A 12 0.29 10.57 -12.53
N ARG A 13 -0.47 9.64 -12.00
CA ARG A 13 0.03 8.67 -11.04
C ARG A 13 -0.60 7.32 -11.28
N ILE A 14 0.18 6.28 -11.04
CA ILE A 14 -0.28 4.92 -11.20
C ILE A 14 -0.14 4.12 -9.92
N VAL A 15 0.22 4.79 -8.81
CA VAL A 15 0.41 4.10 -7.53
C VAL A 15 -0.56 4.65 -6.49
N ASN A 16 -0.88 3.82 -5.52
CA ASN A 16 -1.76 4.18 -4.43
C ASN A 16 -0.96 4.32 -3.15
N GLN A 17 -1.50 5.07 -2.19
CA GLN A 17 -0.88 5.23 -0.89
C GLN A 17 -1.91 4.92 0.18
N PHE A 18 -1.51 4.12 1.17
CA PHE A 18 -2.41 3.67 2.23
C PHE A 18 -1.79 3.93 3.59
N ILE A 19 -2.65 4.01 4.61
CA ILE A 19 -2.23 3.94 6.00
C ILE A 19 -2.94 2.76 6.63
N CYS A 20 -2.18 1.92 7.32
CA CYS A 20 -2.70 0.76 8.01
C CYS A 20 -2.41 0.89 9.51
N GLU A 21 -3.27 0.34 10.32
CA GLU A 21 -3.06 0.33 11.75
C GLU A 21 -2.08 -0.77 12.16
N ASN A 22 -2.27 -1.95 11.59
CA ASN A 22 -1.44 -3.12 11.86
C ASN A 22 -0.92 -3.71 10.56
N GLU A 23 0.13 -4.54 10.67
CA GLU A 23 0.71 -5.20 9.51
C GLU A 23 -0.29 -6.10 8.80
N GLU A 24 -1.15 -6.78 9.57
CA GLU A 24 -2.17 -7.68 8.99
C GLU A 24 -3.17 -6.94 8.11
N ASP A 25 -3.32 -5.63 8.31
CA ASP A 25 -4.26 -4.86 7.51
C ASP A 25 -3.84 -4.78 6.06
N LEU A 26 -2.57 -5.05 5.76
CA LEU A 26 -2.11 -5.12 4.37
C LEU A 26 -2.87 -6.17 3.58
N GLN A 27 -3.30 -7.24 4.24
CA GLN A 27 -4.04 -8.31 3.59
C GLN A 27 -5.46 -7.88 3.22
N GLU A 28 -5.97 -6.84 3.85
CA GLU A 28 -7.31 -6.33 3.56
C GLU A 28 -7.35 -5.47 2.30
N ILE A 29 -6.21 -4.97 1.88
CA ILE A 29 -6.14 -4.14 0.68
C ILE A 29 -6.40 -5.02 -0.54
N PRO A 30 -7.39 -4.68 -1.39
CA PRO A 30 -7.70 -5.49 -2.56
C PRO A 30 -6.49 -5.66 -3.46
N GLN A 31 -6.34 -6.85 -4.02
CA GLN A 31 -5.17 -7.15 -4.84
C GLN A 31 -5.08 -6.26 -6.06
N ASN A 32 -6.21 -5.86 -6.62
CA ASN A 32 -6.19 -4.98 -7.79
C ASN A 32 -5.76 -3.56 -7.45
N GLU A 33 -5.61 -3.23 -6.16
CA GLU A 33 -5.08 -1.93 -5.75
C GLU A 33 -3.62 -2.00 -5.32
N ARG A 34 -3.03 -3.20 -5.38
CA ARG A 34 -1.60 -3.39 -5.04
C ARG A 34 -0.76 -3.21 -6.29
N ILE A 35 -0.77 -2.01 -6.82
CA ILE A 35 -0.04 -1.68 -8.04
C ILE A 35 1.44 -1.54 -7.72
N PHE A 36 2.31 -1.98 -8.60
CA PHE A 36 3.75 -1.87 -8.42
C PHE A 36 4.13 -0.44 -8.02
N GLY A 37 4.84 -0.32 -6.91
CA GLY A 37 5.23 0.99 -6.39
C GLY A 37 4.27 1.59 -5.39
N SER A 38 3.10 0.99 -5.17
CA SER A 38 2.17 1.48 -4.17
C SER A 38 2.77 1.31 -2.78
N MET A 39 2.41 2.19 -1.85
CA MET A 39 3.01 2.23 -0.52
C MET A 39 1.95 2.16 0.56
N ALA A 40 2.33 1.57 1.70
CA ALA A 40 1.48 1.51 2.88
C ALA A 40 2.33 1.77 4.12
N TYR A 41 1.87 2.68 4.96
CA TYR A 41 2.53 2.97 6.22
C TYR A 41 1.78 2.26 7.35
N ILE A 42 2.52 1.54 8.19
CA ILE A 42 1.95 0.82 9.33
C ILE A 42 2.21 1.65 10.59
N ILE A 43 1.14 2.09 11.22
CA ILE A 43 1.25 2.99 12.36
C ILE A 43 1.86 2.29 13.59
N ASN A 44 1.40 1.09 13.89
CA ASN A 44 1.76 0.44 15.15
C ASN A 44 3.23 0.06 15.26
N ASN A 45 3.86 -0.33 14.17
CA ASN A 45 5.28 -0.66 14.21
C ASN A 45 6.13 0.30 13.38
N GLN A 46 5.53 1.39 12.90
CA GLN A 46 6.22 2.45 12.19
C GLN A 46 7.02 1.93 11.00
N ALA A 47 6.43 1.00 10.26
CA ALA A 47 7.06 0.41 9.10
C ALA A 47 6.44 0.95 7.82
N LEU A 48 7.25 1.05 6.79
CA LEU A 48 6.77 1.44 5.47
C LEU A 48 6.95 0.25 4.53
N TYR A 49 5.87 -0.09 3.84
CA TYR A 49 5.88 -1.18 2.87
C TYR A 49 5.66 -0.63 1.47
N ILE A 50 6.23 -1.33 0.50
CA ILE A 50 6.06 -0.99 -0.90
C ILE A 50 5.72 -2.27 -1.67
N VAL A 51 4.92 -2.15 -2.72
CA VAL A 51 4.55 -3.28 -3.55
C VAL A 51 5.63 -3.52 -4.60
N ASN A 52 6.13 -4.76 -4.67
CA ASN A 52 7.15 -5.10 -5.66
C ASN A 52 6.49 -5.50 -6.99
N SER A 53 7.31 -5.88 -7.96
CA SER A 53 6.82 -6.21 -9.30
C SER A 53 5.94 -7.46 -9.33
N LYS A 54 5.96 -8.26 -8.25
CA LYS A 54 5.13 -9.46 -8.15
C LYS A 54 3.82 -9.19 -7.42
N GLY A 55 3.57 -7.95 -7.01
CA GLY A 55 2.37 -7.62 -6.28
C GLY A 55 2.44 -7.94 -4.80
N GLU A 56 3.65 -8.09 -4.26
CA GLU A 56 3.86 -8.44 -2.85
C GLU A 56 4.31 -7.22 -2.07
N TRP A 57 3.86 -7.15 -0.82
CA TRP A 57 4.29 -6.09 0.10
C TRP A 57 5.68 -6.42 0.64
N LYS A 58 6.60 -5.48 0.51
CA LYS A 58 7.95 -5.61 1.04
C LYS A 58 8.26 -4.41 1.90
N VAL A 59 8.91 -4.64 3.04
CA VAL A 59 9.30 -3.56 3.94
C VAL A 59 10.46 -2.78 3.32
N VAL A 60 10.39 -1.48 3.48
CA VAL A 60 11.43 -0.59 2.98
C VAL A 60 12.66 -0.58 3.91
#